data_48dfa50af4027206073c487cea18392d
#
_entry.id   48dfa50af4027206073c487cea18392d
#
_cell.length_a   1.000
_cell.length_b   1.000
_cell.length_c   1.000
_cell.angle_alpha   90.00
_cell.angle_beta   90.00
_cell.angle_gamma   90.00
#
_symmetry.space_group_name_H-M   'P 1'
#
loop_
_entity.id
_entity.type
_entity.pdbx_description
1 polymer ?
#
loop_
_entity_poly.entity_id
_entity_poly.type
_entity_poly.pdbx_seq_one_letter_code
_entity_poly.pdbx_strand_id
1 'polypeptide(L)'
;MRLAVKLAAAFAALVIAGLSPSAAEEGGTQSAPSAEAATPDAAKPRVLTPEELAEKDARKACKKKICDIIATRDPAGEDVACDIVKTWREEDIVNMLGGKIGWPWGKAVCQSRLELKRKDLALAMSEPDYEMVMPAQKLRCTLAQKDGGEPYAIEVTLAPKAKFESGNATAASVNWGEASAPTFIYPLIYAGTGFDNSANVLGPEVVRMVNEFTTKKCAEVKAEAPAGNPN
;
A
#
# COMPACT_ATOMS: atom_id res chain seq x y z
N MET A 1 -13.82 0.95 -17.14
CA MET A 1 -12.37 0.68 -17.14
C MET A 1 -11.60 1.35 -15.99
N ARG A 2 -11.72 2.65 -15.72
CA ARG A 2 -11.01 3.33 -14.61
C ARG A 2 -11.37 2.84 -13.21
N LEU A 3 -12.44 2.11 -13.03
CA LEU A 3 -12.99 1.63 -11.78
C LEU A 3 -12.33 0.35 -11.29
N ALA A 4 -12.19 -0.65 -12.15
CA ALA A 4 -11.50 -1.90 -11.83
C ALA A 4 -10.03 -1.63 -11.43
N VAL A 5 -9.40 -0.65 -12.09
CA VAL A 5 -8.04 -0.18 -11.79
C VAL A 5 -7.94 0.41 -10.38
N LYS A 6 -8.93 1.19 -9.93
CA LYS A 6 -8.90 1.78 -8.58
C LYS A 6 -9.12 0.75 -7.46
N LEU A 7 -9.98 -0.24 -7.68
CA LEU A 7 -10.18 -1.34 -6.72
C LEU A 7 -8.93 -2.23 -6.63
N ALA A 8 -8.34 -2.61 -7.77
CA ALA A 8 -7.13 -3.39 -7.80
C ALA A 8 -5.92 -2.63 -7.22
N ALA A 9 -5.81 -1.31 -7.48
CA ALA A 9 -4.79 -0.45 -6.87
C ALA A 9 -4.92 -0.38 -5.34
N ALA A 10 -6.14 -0.39 -4.80
CA ALA A 10 -6.37 -0.43 -3.35
C ALA A 10 -5.82 -1.72 -2.73
N PHE A 11 -5.92 -2.85 -3.42
CA PHE A 11 -5.39 -4.14 -2.94
C PHE A 11 -3.87 -4.22 -3.06
N ALA A 12 -3.28 -3.73 -4.16
CA ALA A 12 -1.82 -3.70 -4.33
C ALA A 12 -1.13 -2.73 -3.35
N ALA A 13 -1.77 -1.60 -3.04
CA ALA A 13 -1.30 -0.63 -2.06
C ALA A 13 -1.17 -1.22 -0.65
N LEU A 14 -1.84 -2.34 -0.35
CA LEU A 14 -1.79 -2.97 0.96
C LEU A 14 -0.43 -3.54 1.30
N VAL A 15 0.27 -4.06 0.32
CA VAL A 15 1.59 -4.69 0.53
C VAL A 15 2.70 -3.64 0.68
N ILE A 16 2.53 -2.47 0.06
CA ILE A 16 3.60 -1.45 -0.03
C ILE A 16 3.26 -0.18 0.75
N ALA A 17 1.99 0.17 0.92
CA ALA A 17 1.59 1.47 1.43
C ALA A 17 0.67 1.42 2.65
N GLY A 18 1.24 1.32 3.82
CA GLY A 18 0.61 1.88 5.02
C GLY A 18 0.65 3.42 4.98
N LEU A 19 0.39 4.05 3.85
CA LEU A 19 0.68 5.46 3.60
C LEU A 19 -0.61 6.25 3.42
N SER A 20 -1.03 6.93 4.48
CA SER A 20 -1.93 8.07 4.35
C SER A 20 -1.12 9.28 3.88
N PRO A 21 -1.60 10.08 2.92
CA PRO A 21 -0.95 11.34 2.58
C PRO A 21 -1.11 12.32 3.76
N SER A 22 -0.02 12.72 4.38
CA SER A 22 0.04 13.95 5.17
C SER A 22 0.15 15.10 4.18
N ALA A 23 -0.84 15.97 4.16
CA ALA A 23 -0.75 17.27 3.49
C ALA A 23 0.34 18.09 4.17
N ALA A 24 1.42 18.38 3.44
CA ALA A 24 2.36 19.44 3.79
C ALA A 24 2.05 20.65 2.90
N GLU A 25 1.67 21.75 3.55
CA GLU A 25 1.64 23.07 2.95
C GLU A 25 3.05 23.55 2.67
N GLU A 26 3.29 24.05 1.47
CA GLU A 26 4.28 25.12 1.27
C GLU A 26 3.77 26.08 0.20
N GLY A 27 3.83 27.37 0.58
CA GLY A 27 3.29 28.47 -0.15
C GLY A 27 4.15 28.92 -1.32
N GLY A 28 3.51 29.57 -2.27
CA GLY A 28 4.12 30.26 -3.40
C GLY A 28 3.06 31.08 -4.14
N THR A 29 3.10 32.37 -3.92
CA THR A 29 2.25 33.43 -4.46
C THR A 29 2.29 33.51 -5.98
N GLN A 30 1.13 33.51 -6.66
CA GLN A 30 0.84 34.44 -7.77
C GLN A 30 -0.65 34.46 -8.14
N SER A 31 -1.16 35.67 -8.26
CA SER A 31 -2.56 36.05 -8.46
C SER A 31 -3.01 35.91 -9.91
N ALA A 32 -4.24 35.41 -10.12
CA ALA A 32 -5.24 35.83 -11.12
C ALA A 32 -6.52 34.97 -11.01
N PRO A 33 -7.72 35.36 -11.54
CA PRO A 33 -8.88 35.62 -10.72
C PRO A 33 -9.89 34.46 -10.61
N SER A 34 -10.54 34.44 -9.48
CA SER A 34 -11.83 33.87 -9.07
C SER A 34 -12.56 32.90 -10.02
N ALA A 35 -12.46 31.62 -9.69
CA ALA A 35 -13.60 30.71 -9.70
C ALA A 35 -13.67 30.15 -8.27
N GLU A 36 -14.77 30.40 -7.61
CA GLU A 36 -15.07 29.98 -6.23
C GLU A 36 -15.04 28.44 -6.16
N ALA A 37 -13.85 27.89 -5.94
CA ALA A 37 -13.64 26.49 -5.66
C ALA A 37 -14.01 26.29 -4.20
N ALA A 38 -15.11 25.54 -3.96
CA ALA A 38 -15.49 25.05 -2.65
C ALA A 38 -14.24 24.46 -1.96
N THR A 39 -13.82 25.09 -0.88
CA THR A 39 -12.77 24.59 0.02
C THR A 39 -13.12 23.17 0.43
N PRO A 40 -12.20 22.18 0.26
CA PRO A 40 -12.39 20.87 0.84
C PRO A 40 -12.54 21.03 2.35
N ASP A 41 -13.69 20.62 2.86
CA ASP A 41 -14.00 20.60 4.28
C ASP A 41 -12.83 19.95 5.01
N ALA A 42 -12.15 20.70 5.87
CA ALA A 42 -11.00 20.25 6.64
C ALA A 42 -11.46 19.05 7.48
N ALA A 43 -11.15 17.85 7.05
CA ALA A 43 -11.57 16.61 7.68
C ALA A 43 -11.18 16.67 9.16
N LYS A 44 -12.16 16.63 10.05
CA LYS A 44 -11.96 16.59 11.51
C LYS A 44 -10.90 15.53 11.86
N PRO A 45 -9.97 15.82 12.80
CA PRO A 45 -8.95 14.85 13.21
C PRO A 45 -9.61 13.52 13.57
N ARG A 46 -9.26 12.48 12.84
CA ARG A 46 -9.86 11.16 13.01
C ARG A 46 -9.31 10.49 14.25
N VAL A 47 -10.19 10.17 15.20
CA VAL A 47 -9.83 9.34 16.36
C VAL A 47 -9.71 7.89 15.91
N LEU A 48 -8.52 7.31 16.05
CA LEU A 48 -8.27 5.91 15.78
C LEU A 48 -8.71 5.06 16.99
N THR A 49 -9.23 3.85 16.71
CA THR A 49 -9.46 2.87 17.77
C THR A 49 -8.13 2.30 18.28
N PRO A 50 -8.10 1.66 19.47
CA PRO A 50 -6.90 0.98 19.96
C PRO A 50 -6.33 -0.03 18.97
N GLU A 51 -7.20 -0.78 18.28
CA GLU A 51 -6.83 -1.76 17.26
C GLU A 51 -6.20 -1.07 16.03
N GLU A 52 -6.81 0.01 15.54
CA GLU A 52 -6.26 0.80 14.43
C GLU A 52 -4.91 1.44 14.78
N LEU A 53 -4.71 1.82 16.05
CA LEU A 53 -3.42 2.30 16.54
C LEU A 53 -2.38 1.18 16.53
N ALA A 54 -2.71 -0.01 17.07
CA ALA A 54 -1.84 -1.17 17.06
C ALA A 54 -1.45 -1.57 15.62
N GLU A 55 -2.41 -1.60 14.69
CA GLU A 55 -2.16 -1.82 13.25
C GLU A 55 -1.18 -0.78 12.68
N LYS A 56 -1.37 0.50 13.01
CA LYS A 56 -0.50 1.60 12.55
C LYS A 56 0.92 1.42 13.08
N ASP A 57 1.07 1.07 14.34
CA ASP A 57 2.38 0.90 14.98
C ASP A 57 3.11 -0.33 14.42
N ALA A 58 2.41 -1.45 14.20
CA ALA A 58 2.98 -2.63 13.56
C ALA A 58 3.49 -2.31 12.15
N ARG A 59 2.69 -1.58 11.33
CA ARG A 59 3.12 -1.14 9.99
C ARG A 59 4.31 -0.17 10.06
N LYS A 60 4.35 0.73 11.06
CA LYS A 60 5.48 1.64 11.27
C LYS A 60 6.75 0.87 11.64
N ALA A 61 6.66 -0.12 12.50
CA ALA A 61 7.79 -0.97 12.87
C ALA A 61 8.33 -1.76 11.66
N CYS A 62 7.43 -2.33 10.83
CA CYS A 62 7.81 -3.00 9.60
C CYS A 62 8.51 -2.05 8.62
N LYS A 63 7.92 -0.86 8.39
CA LYS A 63 8.50 0.19 7.56
C LYS A 63 9.92 0.53 8.01
N LYS A 64 10.13 0.69 9.32
CA LYS A 64 11.46 0.97 9.87
C LYS A 64 12.47 -0.11 9.49
N LYS A 65 12.14 -1.39 9.68
CA LYS A 65 13.02 -2.51 9.30
C LYS A 65 13.43 -2.45 7.83
N ILE A 66 12.48 -2.20 6.93
CA ILE A 66 12.75 -2.08 5.49
C ILE A 66 13.66 -0.87 5.21
N CYS A 67 13.33 0.29 5.78
CA CYS A 67 14.10 1.51 5.56
C CYS A 67 15.53 1.42 6.13
N ASP A 68 15.74 0.70 7.22
CA ASP A 68 17.07 0.46 7.77
C ASP A 68 17.94 -0.37 6.80
N ILE A 69 17.37 -1.38 6.12
CA ILE A 69 18.08 -2.16 5.10
C ILE A 69 18.37 -1.31 3.86
N ILE A 70 17.40 -0.53 3.40
CA ILE A 70 17.56 0.40 2.26
C ILE A 70 18.69 1.41 2.52
N ALA A 71 18.77 1.93 3.75
CA ALA A 71 19.78 2.91 4.14
C ALA A 71 21.17 2.30 4.27
N THR A 72 21.29 1.10 4.85
CA THR A 72 22.58 0.43 5.08
C THR A 72 23.09 -0.29 3.85
N ARG A 73 22.19 -0.77 2.98
CA ARG A 73 22.49 -1.62 1.81
C ARG A 73 23.30 -2.88 2.17
N ASP A 74 23.22 -3.29 3.44
CA ASP A 74 23.92 -4.47 3.94
C ASP A 74 23.09 -5.73 3.66
N PRO A 75 23.58 -6.66 2.82
CA PRO A 75 22.88 -7.89 2.50
C PRO A 75 22.92 -8.93 3.63
N ALA A 76 23.76 -8.74 4.64
CA ALA A 76 23.90 -9.67 5.77
C ALA A 76 22.87 -9.38 6.86
N GLY A 77 22.33 -10.43 7.46
CA GLY A 77 21.39 -10.34 8.58
C GLY A 77 20.03 -10.97 8.26
N GLU A 78 19.06 -10.71 9.12
CA GLU A 78 17.74 -11.33 9.04
C GLU A 78 16.89 -10.73 7.90
N ASP A 79 16.09 -11.60 7.28
CA ASP A 79 15.05 -11.20 6.33
C ASP A 79 13.96 -10.38 7.04
N VAL A 80 13.23 -9.58 6.27
CA VAL A 80 12.05 -8.89 6.79
C VAL A 80 10.87 -9.85 6.76
N ALA A 81 10.25 -10.04 7.91
CA ALA A 81 8.96 -10.70 8.04
C ALA A 81 8.06 -9.84 8.91
N CYS A 82 6.89 -9.46 8.37
CA CYS A 82 5.95 -8.59 9.06
C CYS A 82 4.51 -9.06 8.80
N ASP A 83 3.72 -9.15 9.86
CA ASP A 83 2.29 -9.32 9.73
C ASP A 83 1.65 -7.93 9.56
N ILE A 84 1.07 -7.70 8.40
CA ILE A 84 0.46 -6.43 8.04
C ILE A 84 -1.05 -6.59 8.13
N VAL A 85 -1.66 -5.77 8.96
CA VAL A 85 -3.12 -5.62 9.02
C VAL A 85 -3.49 -4.19 8.68
N LYS A 86 -4.55 -4.01 7.92
CA LYS A 86 -5.11 -2.71 7.60
C LYS A 86 -6.63 -2.77 7.61
N THR A 87 -7.21 -1.94 8.46
CA THR A 87 -8.64 -1.66 8.48
C THR A 87 -8.93 -0.43 7.64
N TRP A 88 -9.89 -0.53 6.72
CA TRP A 88 -10.54 0.59 6.05
C TRP A 88 -11.97 0.69 6.56
N ARG A 89 -12.34 1.85 7.04
CA ARG A 89 -13.72 2.15 7.35
C ARG A 89 -14.49 2.36 6.05
N GLU A 90 -15.80 2.25 6.12
CA GLU A 90 -16.68 2.45 4.95
C GLU A 90 -16.41 3.79 4.26
N GLU A 91 -16.30 4.87 5.03
CA GLU A 91 -16.04 6.21 4.53
C GLU A 91 -14.70 6.33 3.79
N ASP A 92 -13.65 5.62 4.25
CA ASP A 92 -12.36 5.60 3.57
C ASP A 92 -12.48 4.97 2.18
N ILE A 93 -13.23 3.87 2.09
CA ILE A 93 -13.44 3.15 0.84
C ILE A 93 -14.28 3.98 -0.12
N VAL A 94 -15.37 4.57 0.35
CA VAL A 94 -16.23 5.46 -0.44
C VAL A 94 -15.44 6.64 -1.00
N ASN A 95 -14.61 7.28 -0.18
CA ASN A 95 -13.74 8.38 -0.61
C ASN A 95 -12.71 7.93 -1.64
N MET A 96 -12.08 6.75 -1.45
CA MET A 96 -11.13 6.17 -2.40
C MET A 96 -11.79 5.86 -3.75
N LEU A 97 -13.04 5.43 -3.74
CA LEU A 97 -13.84 5.20 -4.95
C LEU A 97 -14.35 6.50 -5.59
N GLY A 98 -14.07 7.66 -4.97
CA GLY A 98 -14.44 8.98 -5.47
C GLY A 98 -15.92 9.30 -5.29
N GLY A 99 -16.60 8.65 -4.36
CA GLY A 99 -18.01 8.89 -4.02
C GLY A 99 -19.03 8.55 -5.12
N LYS A 100 -18.56 8.15 -6.30
CA LYS A 100 -19.42 7.88 -7.49
C LYS A 100 -19.98 6.47 -7.52
N ILE A 101 -19.47 5.60 -6.65
CA ILE A 101 -19.84 4.19 -6.61
C ILE A 101 -20.25 3.89 -5.18
N GLY A 102 -21.44 3.34 -5.03
CA GLY A 102 -21.92 2.87 -3.77
C GLY A 102 -21.05 1.71 -3.26
N TRP A 103 -20.62 1.81 -2.02
CA TRP A 103 -19.99 0.70 -1.31
C TRP A 103 -21.08 -0.02 -0.48
N PRO A 104 -21.50 -1.24 -0.88
CA PRO A 104 -22.64 -1.90 -0.25
C PRO A 104 -22.29 -2.56 1.09
N TRP A 105 -21.02 -2.64 1.44
CA TRP A 105 -20.53 -3.26 2.66
C TRP A 105 -20.11 -2.24 3.71
N GLY A 106 -19.84 -2.69 4.93
CA GLY A 106 -19.24 -1.89 5.98
C GLY A 106 -17.70 -1.79 5.84
N LYS A 107 -17.01 -1.89 6.97
CA LYS A 107 -15.53 -1.87 7.00
C LYS A 107 -14.93 -3.07 6.29
N ALA A 108 -13.75 -2.88 5.69
CA ALA A 108 -12.90 -3.94 5.20
C ALA A 108 -11.65 -4.07 6.07
N VAL A 109 -11.30 -5.30 6.45
CA VAL A 109 -10.06 -5.60 7.17
C VAL A 109 -9.25 -6.55 6.31
N CYS A 110 -8.06 -6.13 5.90
CA CYS A 110 -7.16 -6.96 5.12
C CYS A 110 -5.88 -7.26 5.89
N GLN A 111 -5.38 -8.47 5.72
CA GLN A 111 -4.16 -8.93 6.35
C GLN A 111 -3.28 -9.67 5.34
N SER A 112 -1.99 -9.51 5.46
CA SER A 112 -0.98 -10.22 4.70
C SER A 112 0.30 -10.37 5.53
N ARG A 113 1.04 -11.43 5.31
CA ARG A 113 2.39 -11.59 5.84
C ARG A 113 3.38 -11.14 4.76
N LEU A 114 3.99 -9.97 4.99
CA LEU A 114 5.02 -9.44 4.10
C LEU A 114 6.35 -10.14 4.39
N GLU A 115 6.90 -10.82 3.40
CA GLU A 115 8.22 -11.44 3.47
C GLU A 115 9.12 -10.87 2.38
N LEU A 116 10.25 -10.29 2.78
CA LEU A 116 11.24 -9.71 1.88
C LEU A 116 12.63 -10.25 2.25
N LYS A 117 13.35 -10.74 1.27
CA LYS A 117 14.75 -11.12 1.46
C LYS A 117 15.60 -9.88 1.66
N ARG A 118 16.34 -9.83 2.77
CA ARG A 118 17.25 -8.73 3.06
C ARG A 118 18.25 -8.51 1.95
N LYS A 119 18.83 -9.61 1.44
CA LYS A 119 19.78 -9.59 0.33
C LYS A 119 19.19 -8.92 -0.91
N ASP A 120 17.94 -9.26 -1.28
CA ASP A 120 17.30 -8.74 -2.48
C ASP A 120 17.02 -7.23 -2.34
N LEU A 121 16.61 -6.77 -1.14
CA LEU A 121 16.45 -5.34 -0.85
C LEU A 121 17.78 -4.59 -0.97
N ALA A 122 18.86 -5.14 -0.41
CA ALA A 122 20.18 -4.52 -0.46
C ALA A 122 20.70 -4.44 -1.91
N LEU A 123 20.55 -5.51 -2.69
CA LEU A 123 20.96 -5.55 -4.10
C LEU A 123 20.12 -4.60 -4.95
N ALA A 124 18.81 -4.53 -4.74
CA ALA A 124 17.93 -3.58 -5.43
C ALA A 124 18.36 -2.11 -5.25
N MET A 125 19.01 -1.78 -4.12
CA MET A 125 19.48 -0.43 -3.81
C MET A 125 20.92 -0.16 -4.21
N SER A 126 21.73 -1.20 -4.52
CA SER A 126 23.16 -1.07 -4.78
C SER A 126 23.58 -1.44 -6.20
N GLU A 127 22.88 -2.39 -6.83
CA GLU A 127 23.24 -2.85 -8.17
C GLU A 127 22.76 -1.85 -9.26
N PRO A 128 23.52 -1.74 -10.36
CA PRO A 128 23.10 -0.91 -11.49
C PRO A 128 21.79 -1.37 -12.14
N ASP A 129 21.55 -2.68 -12.18
CA ASP A 129 20.34 -3.34 -12.69
C ASP A 129 20.04 -4.56 -11.82
N TYR A 130 18.86 -4.63 -11.25
CA TYR A 130 18.43 -5.73 -10.39
C TYR A 130 16.93 -6.00 -10.51
N GLU A 131 16.57 -7.28 -10.73
CA GLU A 131 15.18 -7.72 -10.67
C GLU A 131 14.90 -8.40 -9.32
N MET A 132 14.09 -7.76 -8.50
CA MET A 132 13.62 -8.33 -7.25
C MET A 132 12.33 -9.11 -7.48
N VAL A 133 12.34 -10.40 -7.13
CA VAL A 133 11.17 -11.28 -7.19
C VAL A 133 10.75 -11.63 -5.77
N MET A 134 9.56 -11.22 -5.39
CA MET A 134 9.01 -11.55 -4.08
C MET A 134 8.37 -12.94 -4.09
N PRO A 135 8.46 -13.70 -2.99
CA PRO A 135 7.73 -14.95 -2.86
C PRO A 135 6.22 -14.72 -2.98
N ALA A 136 5.48 -15.74 -3.36
CA ALA A 136 4.02 -15.68 -3.40
C ALA A 136 3.47 -15.39 -2.01
N GLN A 137 2.62 -14.38 -1.92
CA GLN A 137 2.02 -13.90 -0.69
C GLN A 137 0.50 -13.99 -0.76
N LYS A 138 -0.12 -14.29 0.37
CA LYS A 138 -1.57 -14.32 0.49
C LYS A 138 -2.08 -13.05 1.13
N LEU A 139 -3.01 -12.40 0.45
CA LEU A 139 -3.80 -11.30 0.96
C LEU A 139 -5.17 -11.82 1.33
N ARG A 140 -5.56 -11.70 2.60
CA ARG A 140 -6.87 -12.08 3.11
C ARG A 140 -7.61 -10.85 3.56
N CYS A 141 -8.82 -10.67 3.04
CA CYS A 141 -9.68 -9.56 3.40
C CYS A 141 -11.02 -10.07 3.90
N THR A 142 -11.59 -9.38 4.89
CA THR A 142 -12.97 -9.58 5.32
C THR A 142 -13.74 -8.29 5.08
N LEU A 143 -14.96 -8.41 4.53
CA LEU A 143 -15.89 -7.30 4.30
C LEU A 143 -17.06 -7.46 5.28
N ALA A 144 -17.22 -6.51 6.19
CA ALA A 144 -18.34 -6.53 7.13
C ALA A 144 -19.66 -6.32 6.39
N GLN A 145 -20.69 -7.08 6.76
CA GLN A 145 -22.06 -6.86 6.28
C GLN A 145 -22.72 -5.73 7.10
N LYS A 146 -23.50 -4.88 6.45
CA LYS A 146 -24.18 -3.74 7.12
C LYS A 146 -25.34 -4.19 8.02
N ASP A 147 -25.91 -5.34 7.72
CA ASP A 147 -27.00 -5.97 8.46
C ASP A 147 -26.51 -6.80 9.68
N GLY A 148 -25.19 -6.82 9.92
CA GLY A 148 -24.58 -7.56 11.02
C GLY A 148 -24.40 -9.06 10.76
N GLY A 149 -24.58 -9.52 9.52
CA GLY A 149 -24.29 -10.88 9.10
C GLY A 149 -22.79 -11.24 9.17
N GLU A 150 -22.46 -12.50 8.92
CA GLU A 150 -21.05 -12.95 8.87
C GLU A 150 -20.27 -12.21 7.79
N PRO A 151 -19.05 -11.72 8.08
CA PRO A 151 -18.23 -11.03 7.09
C PRO A 151 -17.93 -11.91 5.88
N TYR A 152 -17.92 -11.31 4.70
CA TYR A 152 -17.47 -11.98 3.49
C TYR A 152 -15.95 -12.12 3.48
N ALA A 153 -15.44 -13.33 3.28
CA ALA A 153 -14.02 -13.59 3.13
C ALA A 153 -13.59 -13.51 1.65
N ILE A 154 -12.46 -12.86 1.43
CA ILE A 154 -11.78 -12.77 0.13
C ILE A 154 -10.33 -13.15 0.37
N GLU A 155 -9.79 -14.06 -0.42
CA GLU A 155 -8.36 -14.39 -0.42
C GLU A 155 -7.83 -14.26 -1.85
N VAL A 156 -6.66 -13.63 -1.99
CA VAL A 156 -5.97 -13.50 -3.28
C VAL A 156 -4.48 -13.77 -3.04
N THR A 157 -3.88 -14.54 -3.92
CA THR A 157 -2.42 -14.74 -3.95
C THR A 157 -1.79 -13.75 -4.93
N LEU A 158 -0.61 -13.24 -4.60
CA LEU A 158 0.16 -12.36 -5.48
C LEU A 158 1.65 -12.65 -5.32
N ALA A 159 2.43 -12.50 -6.42
CA ALA A 159 3.87 -12.70 -6.44
C ALA A 159 4.56 -11.51 -7.14
N PRO A 160 4.72 -10.37 -6.44
CA PRO A 160 5.21 -9.14 -7.05
C PRO A 160 6.63 -9.28 -7.56
N LYS A 161 6.91 -8.59 -8.67
CA LYS A 161 8.25 -8.36 -9.19
C LYS A 161 8.48 -6.88 -9.38
N ALA A 162 9.71 -6.43 -9.17
CA ALA A 162 10.11 -5.06 -9.46
C ALA A 162 11.53 -5.04 -10.04
N LYS A 163 11.71 -4.30 -11.12
CA LYS A 163 13.02 -4.03 -11.70
C LYS A 163 13.54 -2.72 -11.16
N PHE A 164 14.79 -2.71 -10.75
CA PHE A 164 15.49 -1.54 -10.22
C PHE A 164 16.68 -1.19 -11.10
N GLU A 165 16.88 0.10 -11.30
CA GLU A 165 18.07 0.66 -11.94
C GLU A 165 18.68 1.69 -10.99
N SER A 166 19.89 1.39 -10.48
CA SER A 166 20.60 2.24 -9.52
C SER A 166 19.73 2.66 -8.32
N GLY A 167 18.97 1.71 -7.75
CA GLY A 167 18.13 1.93 -6.57
C GLY A 167 16.74 2.52 -6.85
N ASN A 168 16.40 2.82 -8.11
CA ASN A 168 15.09 3.30 -8.50
C ASN A 168 14.29 2.20 -9.19
N ALA A 169 13.07 1.99 -8.78
CA ALA A 169 12.18 1.07 -9.48
C ALA A 169 11.81 1.66 -10.85
N THR A 170 11.96 0.87 -11.92
CA THR A 170 11.69 1.27 -13.31
C THR A 170 10.56 0.47 -13.93
N ALA A 171 10.33 -0.76 -13.46
CA ALA A 171 9.20 -1.58 -13.86
C ALA A 171 8.71 -2.41 -12.67
N ALA A 172 7.43 -2.76 -12.68
CA ALA A 172 6.87 -3.67 -11.69
C ALA A 172 5.66 -4.43 -12.26
N SER A 173 5.36 -5.58 -11.66
CA SER A 173 4.14 -6.34 -11.90
C SER A 173 3.65 -6.96 -10.59
N VAL A 174 2.35 -7.11 -10.42
CA VAL A 174 1.76 -7.71 -9.21
C VAL A 174 1.76 -9.23 -9.33
N ASN A 175 1.52 -9.77 -10.52
CA ASN A 175 1.42 -11.21 -10.80
C ASN A 175 0.40 -11.89 -9.87
N TRP A 176 -0.87 -11.57 -10.11
CA TRP A 176 -1.99 -12.15 -9.39
C TRP A 176 -2.10 -13.65 -9.66
N GLY A 177 -2.24 -14.43 -8.59
CA GLY A 177 -2.45 -15.87 -8.64
C GLY A 177 -3.89 -16.23 -8.34
N GLU A 178 -4.07 -17.28 -7.53
CA GLU A 178 -5.40 -17.79 -7.15
C GLU A 178 -6.18 -16.75 -6.35
N ALA A 179 -7.48 -16.71 -6.61
CA ALA A 179 -8.44 -15.90 -5.89
C ALA A 179 -9.60 -16.75 -5.39
N SER A 180 -10.05 -16.49 -4.17
CA SER A 180 -11.26 -17.05 -3.57
C SER A 180 -12.11 -15.92 -2.99
N ALA A 181 -13.39 -15.93 -3.31
CA ALA A 181 -14.35 -14.92 -2.84
C ALA A 181 -15.78 -15.46 -2.96
N PRO A 182 -16.77 -14.84 -2.30
CA PRO A 182 -18.18 -15.14 -2.55
C PRO A 182 -18.55 -15.03 -4.02
N THR A 183 -19.45 -15.88 -4.48
CA THR A 183 -19.84 -16.03 -5.90
C THR A 183 -20.20 -14.70 -6.59
N PHE A 184 -20.81 -13.77 -5.84
CA PHE A 184 -21.22 -12.48 -6.40
C PHE A 184 -20.08 -11.45 -6.50
N ILE A 185 -18.95 -11.63 -5.75
CA ILE A 185 -17.75 -10.79 -5.81
C ILE A 185 -16.70 -11.40 -6.74
N TYR A 186 -16.63 -12.73 -6.79
CA TYR A 186 -15.60 -13.48 -7.51
C TYR A 186 -15.41 -13.03 -8.97
N PRO A 187 -16.46 -12.84 -9.79
CA PRO A 187 -16.28 -12.41 -11.17
C PRO A 187 -15.56 -11.05 -11.30
N LEU A 188 -15.79 -10.13 -10.36
CA LEU A 188 -15.15 -8.83 -10.36
C LEU A 188 -13.64 -8.94 -10.04
N ILE A 189 -13.29 -9.75 -9.05
CA ILE A 189 -11.91 -10.00 -8.67
C ILE A 189 -11.18 -10.71 -9.80
N TYR A 190 -11.76 -11.77 -10.35
CA TYR A 190 -11.18 -12.54 -11.44
C TYR A 190 -10.93 -11.70 -12.68
N ALA A 191 -11.91 -10.87 -13.09
CA ALA A 191 -11.74 -9.98 -14.23
C ALA A 191 -10.66 -8.91 -13.97
N GLY A 192 -10.62 -8.34 -12.76
CA GLY A 192 -9.64 -7.32 -12.39
C GLY A 192 -8.21 -7.86 -12.36
N THR A 193 -8.00 -9.00 -11.69
CA THR A 193 -6.67 -9.64 -11.57
C THR A 193 -6.19 -10.19 -12.92
N GLY A 194 -7.07 -10.82 -13.68
CA GLY A 194 -6.76 -11.33 -15.03
C GLY A 194 -6.42 -10.21 -16.01
N PHE A 195 -7.12 -9.08 -15.92
CA PHE A 195 -6.82 -7.91 -16.74
C PHE A 195 -5.45 -7.30 -16.37
N ASP A 196 -5.15 -7.16 -15.10
CA ASP A 196 -3.84 -6.65 -14.67
C ASP A 196 -2.70 -7.59 -15.06
N ASN A 197 -2.87 -8.91 -14.89
CA ASN A 197 -1.87 -9.89 -15.33
C ASN A 197 -1.57 -9.80 -16.84
N SER A 198 -2.55 -9.43 -17.65
CA SER A 198 -2.38 -9.35 -19.11
C SER A 198 -1.88 -7.98 -19.58
N ALA A 199 -2.33 -6.89 -18.95
CA ALA A 199 -2.08 -5.51 -19.38
C ALA A 199 -1.15 -4.73 -18.44
N ASN A 200 -0.79 -5.30 -17.28
CA ASN A 200 0.07 -4.71 -16.25
C ASN A 200 -0.31 -3.26 -15.91
N VAL A 201 -1.61 -3.02 -15.71
CA VAL A 201 -2.15 -1.66 -15.48
C VAL A 201 -1.75 -1.07 -14.13
N LEU A 202 -1.40 -1.93 -13.16
CA LEU A 202 -0.94 -1.52 -11.82
C LEU A 202 0.57 -1.30 -11.77
N GLY A 203 1.34 -1.86 -12.70
CA GLY A 203 2.80 -1.77 -12.70
C GLY A 203 3.33 -0.34 -12.52
N PRO A 204 2.89 0.65 -13.31
CA PRO A 204 3.34 2.05 -13.15
C PRO A 204 3.01 2.64 -11.78
N GLU A 205 1.88 2.30 -11.20
CA GLU A 205 1.49 2.78 -9.86
C GLU A 205 2.34 2.11 -8.77
N VAL A 206 2.65 0.81 -8.90
CA VAL A 206 3.58 0.12 -7.99
C VAL A 206 4.96 0.75 -8.05
N VAL A 207 5.48 1.04 -9.26
CA VAL A 207 6.76 1.75 -9.44
C VAL A 207 6.75 3.09 -8.70
N ARG A 208 5.70 3.89 -8.89
CA ARG A 208 5.57 5.19 -8.21
C ARG A 208 5.58 5.02 -6.69
N MET A 209 4.78 4.07 -6.15
CA MET A 209 4.71 3.82 -4.71
C MET A 209 6.03 3.31 -4.13
N VAL A 210 6.74 2.43 -4.82
CA VAL A 210 8.06 1.94 -4.40
C VAL A 210 9.06 3.09 -4.34
N ASN A 211 9.13 3.92 -5.38
CA ASN A 211 10.04 5.07 -5.40
C ASN A 211 9.67 6.12 -4.34
N GLU A 212 8.39 6.38 -4.11
CA GLU A 212 7.95 7.26 -3.03
C GLU A 212 8.30 6.67 -1.65
N PHE A 213 8.17 5.36 -1.48
CA PHE A 213 8.54 4.68 -0.24
C PHE A 213 10.04 4.81 0.04
N THR A 214 10.88 4.48 -0.92
CA THR A 214 12.34 4.48 -0.74
C THR A 214 12.89 5.89 -0.51
N THR A 215 12.34 6.91 -1.17
CA THR A 215 12.83 8.28 -1.09
C THR A 215 12.18 9.08 0.04
N LYS A 216 10.83 9.21 0.04
CA LYS A 216 10.12 10.07 0.98
C LYS A 216 9.85 9.38 2.31
N LYS A 217 9.25 8.17 2.26
CA LYS A 217 8.78 7.54 3.50
C LYS A 217 9.91 7.00 4.37
N CYS A 218 10.99 6.56 3.78
CA CYS A 218 12.17 6.19 4.56
C CYS A 218 12.87 7.42 5.16
N ALA A 219 12.87 8.57 4.48
CA ALA A 219 13.37 9.83 5.05
C ALA A 219 12.52 10.28 6.26
N GLU A 220 11.18 10.20 6.16
CA GLU A 220 10.28 10.50 7.28
C GLU A 220 10.56 9.60 8.49
N VAL A 221 10.72 8.28 8.29
CA VAL A 221 11.02 7.32 9.36
C VAL A 221 12.35 7.66 10.05
N LYS A 222 13.36 8.06 9.27
CA LYS A 222 14.66 8.47 9.80
C LYS A 222 14.58 9.75 10.64
N ALA A 223 13.76 10.72 10.21
CA ALA A 223 13.56 11.98 10.92
C ALA A 223 12.78 11.81 12.24
N GLU A 224 11.88 10.82 12.32
CA GLU A 224 11.13 10.50 13.54
C GLU A 224 11.91 9.67 14.56
N ALA A 225 13.07 9.11 14.20
CA ALA A 225 13.94 8.44 15.17
C ALA A 225 14.43 9.50 16.17
N PRO A 226 14.28 9.29 17.50
CA PRO A 226 14.81 10.22 18.47
C PRO A 226 16.30 10.40 18.19
N ALA A 227 16.75 11.65 18.13
CA ALA A 227 18.17 11.96 18.05
C ALA A 227 18.85 11.21 19.20
N GLY A 228 19.64 10.20 18.85
CA GLY A 228 20.31 9.35 19.84
C GLY A 228 21.02 10.24 20.82
N ASN A 229 20.71 10.08 22.11
CA ASN A 229 21.41 10.78 23.18
C ASN A 229 22.89 10.39 23.04
N PRO A 230 23.81 11.32 22.74
CA PRO A 230 25.22 11.00 22.70
C PRO A 230 25.68 10.82 24.17
N ASN A 231 25.81 9.56 24.57
CA ASN A 231 26.59 9.22 25.76
C ASN A 231 28.03 9.01 25.35
#